data_534cd6dc0b7caa6c1727d84913d606c5
#
_entry.id   534cd6dc0b7caa6c1727d84913d606c5
#
_cell.length_a   1.000
_cell.length_b   1.000
_cell.length_c   1.000
_cell.angle_alpha   90.00
_cell.angle_beta   90.00
_cell.angle_gamma   90.00
#
_symmetry.space_group_name_H-M   'P 1'
#
loop_
_entity.id
_entity.type
_entity.pdbx_description
1 polymer ?
#
loop_
_entity_poly.entity_id
_entity_poly.type
_entity_poly.pdbx_seq_one_letter_code
_entity_poly.pdbx_strand_id
1 'polypeptide(L)'
;LGSGRSPLGISRRVLLTAPLGLAAAACGSSPDLGIGDLKLATGPEGATYRESGAALAALWNEALDREAVEVVFTEASVDNLRLLRGGEVDLAYGNVDVLRPYDGETVALLRIFDSVVHLVTLRDSGIRALADLAGRPVALGLPGSGTRFTGGRLIEAAGVPVEVRDLGQTAAARALVDGEVDAVFSLTAMPTPAISWLLANAPPLHFVDLAAEAETMRYAHPGEYLPVTISGAVYPEVATTATLAVPTLIAVRSGFPTEAARFFTRTAVEGAAALARTRPEAYQINPRTAAATVPITLHPGAAAWFRAAKL
;
A
#
# COMPACT_ATOMS: atom_id res chain seq x y z
N LEU A 1 -76.20 32.40 44.52
CA LEU A 1 -76.88 31.49 45.41
C LEU A 1 -76.62 30.04 45.07
N GLY A 2 -76.11 29.26 46.04
CA GLY A 2 -76.12 27.78 46.13
C GLY A 2 -74.94 27.06 45.62
N SER A 3 -73.84 26.86 46.37
CA SER A 3 -73.54 25.79 47.34
C SER A 3 -73.77 24.36 46.82
N GLY A 4 -72.70 23.59 46.76
CA GLY A 4 -72.79 22.17 46.53
C GLY A 4 -71.38 21.50 46.66
N ARG A 5 -71.18 20.83 47.78
CA ARG A 5 -69.99 20.19 48.33
C ARG A 5 -69.48 18.99 47.50
N SER A 6 -68.17 18.76 47.58
CA SER A 6 -67.45 17.56 47.26
C SER A 6 -67.99 16.27 47.86
N PRO A 7 -67.53 15.11 47.31
CA PRO A 7 -66.59 14.32 48.12
C PRO A 7 -65.47 13.66 47.35
N LEU A 8 -64.38 13.49 48.11
CA LEU A 8 -63.18 12.74 47.97
C LEU A 8 -63.23 11.39 47.22
N GLY A 9 -62.48 11.22 46.20
CA GLY A 9 -62.15 9.94 45.54
C GLY A 9 -60.73 9.60 45.67
N ILE A 10 -60.44 8.49 46.36
CA ILE A 10 -59.13 7.92 46.71
C ILE A 10 -58.45 7.44 45.44
N SER A 11 -57.31 8.05 45.10
CA SER A 11 -56.45 7.60 44.01
C SER A 11 -55.55 6.46 44.46
N ARG A 12 -55.75 5.26 43.91
CA ARG A 12 -54.84 4.12 44.00
C ARG A 12 -53.61 4.42 43.18
N ARG A 13 -52.46 4.68 43.83
CA ARG A 13 -51.15 4.67 43.21
C ARG A 13 -50.78 3.24 42.83
N VAL A 14 -50.81 2.93 41.55
CA VAL A 14 -50.22 1.74 40.97
C VAL A 14 -48.70 1.99 40.86
N LEU A 15 -47.91 1.33 41.68
CA LEU A 15 -46.45 1.25 41.53
C LEU A 15 -46.16 0.34 40.33
N LEU A 16 -45.79 0.91 39.21
CA LEU A 16 -45.16 0.20 38.10
C LEU A 16 -43.68 0.00 38.46
N THR A 17 -43.35 -1.20 38.94
CA THR A 17 -41.97 -1.69 39.01
C THR A 17 -41.53 -2.06 37.60
N ALA A 18 -40.76 -1.19 36.96
CA ALA A 18 -40.04 -1.53 35.73
C ALA A 18 -38.88 -2.49 36.10
N PRO A 19 -38.73 -3.62 35.40
CA PRO A 19 -37.55 -4.42 35.59
C PRO A 19 -36.34 -3.66 34.97
N LEU A 20 -35.31 -3.38 35.78
CA LEU A 20 -34.00 -3.01 35.29
C LEU A 20 -33.45 -4.22 34.48
N GLY A 21 -33.55 -4.13 33.16
CA GLY A 21 -32.83 -5.01 32.28
C GLY A 21 -31.33 -4.76 32.49
N LEU A 22 -30.61 -5.71 33.09
CA LEU A 22 -29.16 -5.80 33.00
C LEU A 22 -28.84 -5.95 31.50
N ALA A 23 -28.41 -4.86 30.86
CA ALA A 23 -27.65 -4.96 29.65
C ALA A 23 -26.34 -5.67 30.01
N ALA A 24 -26.27 -6.97 29.78
CA ALA A 24 -25.02 -7.70 29.79
C ALA A 24 -24.15 -7.05 28.68
N ALA A 25 -23.18 -6.24 29.10
CA ALA A 25 -22.07 -5.86 28.25
C ALA A 25 -21.42 -7.18 27.83
N ALA A 26 -21.67 -7.61 26.60
CA ALA A 26 -20.90 -8.64 25.96
C ALA A 26 -19.48 -8.09 25.88
N CYS A 27 -18.63 -8.40 26.85
CA CYS A 27 -17.19 -8.34 26.68
C CYS A 27 -16.89 -9.30 25.53
N GLY A 28 -16.83 -8.77 24.32
CA GLY A 28 -16.37 -9.50 23.17
C GLY A 28 -14.92 -9.86 23.44
N SER A 29 -14.65 -11.11 23.79
CA SER A 29 -13.29 -11.63 23.83
C SER A 29 -12.71 -11.43 22.42
N SER A 30 -11.51 -10.84 22.36
CA SER A 30 -10.75 -10.75 21.11
C SER A 30 -10.72 -12.12 20.44
N PRO A 31 -10.91 -12.21 19.12
CA PRO A 31 -10.96 -13.50 18.44
C PRO A 31 -9.63 -14.23 18.64
N ASP A 32 -9.69 -15.49 19.09
CA ASP A 32 -8.51 -16.35 19.09
C ASP A 32 -8.17 -16.71 17.63
N LEU A 33 -7.18 -16.03 17.09
CA LEU A 33 -6.72 -16.21 15.71
C LEU A 33 -5.59 -17.23 15.60
N GLY A 34 -5.15 -17.84 16.71
CA GLY A 34 -4.01 -18.75 16.75
C GLY A 34 -2.68 -18.06 16.40
N ILE A 35 -2.55 -16.77 16.70
CA ILE A 35 -1.35 -15.96 16.42
C ILE A 35 -0.79 -15.33 17.69
N GLY A 36 0.55 -15.26 17.76
CA GLY A 36 1.28 -14.44 18.72
C GLY A 36 1.42 -12.99 18.25
N ASP A 37 2.54 -12.39 18.61
CA ASP A 37 2.94 -11.09 18.05
C ASP A 37 3.51 -11.31 16.65
N LEU A 38 3.15 -10.40 15.73
CA LEU A 38 3.47 -10.47 14.31
C LEU A 38 4.35 -9.30 13.91
N LYS A 39 5.15 -9.50 12.88
CA LYS A 39 5.99 -8.47 12.27
C LYS A 39 5.55 -8.18 10.85
N LEU A 40 5.35 -6.89 10.57
CA LEU A 40 5.02 -6.37 9.23
C LEU A 40 6.23 -5.66 8.63
N ALA A 41 6.84 -6.24 7.60
CA ALA A 41 7.91 -5.62 6.84
C ALA A 41 7.36 -4.55 5.89
N THR A 42 7.97 -3.36 5.90
CA THR A 42 7.46 -2.18 5.21
C THR A 42 8.51 -1.55 4.28
N GLY A 43 9.10 -0.41 4.63
CA GLY A 43 10.07 0.30 3.80
C GLY A 43 10.88 1.31 4.59
N PRO A 44 11.79 2.02 3.90
CA PRO A 44 12.65 3.00 4.54
C PRO A 44 11.89 4.27 4.91
N GLU A 45 12.57 5.16 5.61
CA GLU A 45 12.02 6.46 6.01
C GLU A 45 11.57 7.29 4.80
N GLY A 46 10.39 7.93 4.92
CA GLY A 46 9.79 8.73 3.85
C GLY A 46 9.19 7.93 2.70
N ALA A 47 9.21 6.59 2.77
CA ALA A 47 8.58 5.74 1.77
C ALA A 47 7.12 5.45 2.13
N THR A 48 6.26 5.34 1.11
CA THR A 48 4.83 5.05 1.27
C THR A 48 4.58 3.74 2.03
N TYR A 49 5.39 2.70 1.82
CA TYR A 49 5.24 1.43 2.55
C TYR A 49 5.36 1.60 4.06
N ARG A 50 6.33 2.41 4.54
CA ARG A 50 6.51 2.67 5.97
C ARG A 50 5.30 3.36 6.57
N GLU A 51 4.83 4.41 5.92
CA GLU A 51 3.76 5.24 6.41
C GLU A 51 2.40 4.54 6.34
N SER A 52 2.11 3.89 5.20
CA SER A 52 0.90 3.08 5.01
C SER A 52 0.91 1.85 5.92
N GLY A 53 2.07 1.22 6.11
CA GLY A 53 2.24 0.07 6.98
C GLY A 53 2.01 0.40 8.46
N ALA A 54 2.50 1.55 8.92
CA ALA A 54 2.23 2.01 10.28
C ALA A 54 0.73 2.26 10.52
N ALA A 55 0.05 2.88 9.56
CA ALA A 55 -1.40 3.11 9.66
C ALA A 55 -2.20 1.79 9.62
N LEU A 56 -1.77 0.84 8.78
CA LEU A 56 -2.41 -0.46 8.67
C LEU A 56 -2.19 -1.32 9.93
N ALA A 57 -0.98 -1.31 10.50
CA ALA A 57 -0.67 -1.99 11.76
C ALA A 57 -1.51 -1.41 12.91
N ALA A 58 -1.62 -0.09 13.00
CA ALA A 58 -2.47 0.56 14.01
C ALA A 58 -3.94 0.15 13.88
N LEU A 59 -4.48 0.09 12.66
CA LEU A 59 -5.85 -0.39 12.41
C LEU A 59 -6.04 -1.84 12.85
N TRP A 60 -5.07 -2.71 12.59
CA TRP A 60 -5.13 -4.11 13.01
C TRP A 60 -4.99 -4.27 14.52
N ASN A 61 -4.09 -3.51 15.16
CA ASN A 61 -3.91 -3.51 16.61
C ASN A 61 -5.16 -3.02 17.33
N GLU A 62 -5.81 -1.95 16.84
CA GLU A 62 -7.10 -1.49 17.35
C GLU A 62 -8.17 -2.60 17.26
N ALA A 63 -8.27 -3.26 16.11
CA ALA A 63 -9.25 -4.33 15.91
C ALA A 63 -8.97 -5.62 16.73
N LEU A 64 -7.72 -5.83 17.13
CA LEU A 64 -7.28 -6.93 18.00
C LEU A 64 -7.37 -6.59 19.50
N ASP A 65 -7.60 -5.32 19.84
CA ASP A 65 -7.54 -4.78 21.22
C ASP A 65 -6.21 -5.11 21.92
N ARG A 66 -5.11 -5.13 21.15
CA ARG A 66 -3.73 -5.33 21.63
C ARG A 66 -2.69 -4.93 20.59
N GLU A 67 -1.49 -4.58 21.04
CA GLU A 67 -0.32 -4.32 20.19
C GLU A 67 0.28 -5.65 19.67
N ALA A 68 -0.34 -6.20 18.64
CA ALA A 68 0.01 -7.50 18.07
C ALA A 68 0.87 -7.41 16.81
N VAL A 69 0.82 -6.30 16.09
CA VAL A 69 1.52 -6.11 14.82
C VAL A 69 2.58 -5.03 14.96
N GLU A 70 3.84 -5.44 14.96
CA GLU A 70 5.01 -4.55 14.97
C GLU A 70 5.44 -4.22 13.53
N VAL A 71 5.77 -2.96 13.26
CA VAL A 71 6.29 -2.52 11.97
C VAL A 71 7.81 -2.66 11.93
N VAL A 72 8.31 -3.39 10.94
CA VAL A 72 9.75 -3.57 10.67
C VAL A 72 10.15 -2.70 9.49
N PHE A 73 11.19 -1.88 9.68
CA PHE A 73 11.73 -1.02 8.63
C PHE A 73 12.78 -1.76 7.80
N THR A 74 12.69 -1.63 6.48
CA THR A 74 13.46 -2.40 5.51
C THR A 74 13.83 -1.53 4.31
N GLU A 75 14.50 -2.09 3.33
CA GLU A 75 14.71 -1.44 2.03
C GLU A 75 13.51 -1.58 1.07
N ALA A 76 12.44 -2.22 1.47
CA ALA A 76 11.17 -2.49 0.79
C ALA A 76 11.10 -3.86 0.07
N SER A 77 10.45 -3.97 -1.10
CA SER A 77 9.88 -5.22 -1.65
C SER A 77 10.82 -6.41 -1.69
N VAL A 78 12.06 -6.26 -2.13
CA VAL A 78 13.02 -7.38 -2.27
C VAL A 78 13.50 -7.83 -0.88
N ASP A 79 13.85 -6.88 -0.02
CA ASP A 79 14.26 -7.17 1.35
C ASP A 79 13.10 -7.76 2.15
N ASN A 80 11.89 -7.21 1.99
CA ASN A 80 10.66 -7.71 2.60
C ASN A 80 10.39 -9.17 2.26
N LEU A 81 10.52 -9.52 0.98
CA LEU A 81 10.32 -10.89 0.52
C LEU A 81 11.38 -11.84 1.10
N ARG A 82 12.64 -11.41 1.15
CA ARG A 82 13.71 -12.18 1.80
C ARG A 82 13.38 -12.48 3.27
N LEU A 83 12.99 -11.45 4.03
CA LEU A 83 12.63 -11.59 5.45
C LEU A 83 11.40 -12.48 5.64
N LEU A 84 10.37 -12.30 4.80
CA LEU A 84 9.15 -13.10 4.85
C LEU A 84 9.42 -14.59 4.61
N ARG A 85 10.21 -14.92 3.59
CA ARG A 85 10.59 -16.29 3.26
C ARG A 85 11.49 -16.90 4.33
N GLY A 86 12.39 -16.10 4.91
CA GLY A 86 13.24 -16.50 6.04
C GLY A 86 12.50 -16.71 7.36
N GLY A 87 11.22 -16.30 7.46
CA GLY A 87 10.45 -16.37 8.70
C GLY A 87 10.83 -15.31 9.73
N GLU A 88 11.56 -14.29 9.33
CA GLU A 88 11.96 -13.17 10.18
C GLU A 88 10.83 -12.15 10.38
N VAL A 89 9.87 -12.13 9.43
CA VAL A 89 8.61 -11.39 9.50
C VAL A 89 7.43 -12.28 9.08
N ASP A 90 6.21 -11.87 9.39
CA ASP A 90 4.99 -12.63 9.17
C ASP A 90 4.13 -12.07 8.02
N LEU A 91 4.14 -10.75 7.90
CA LEU A 91 3.46 -10.00 6.85
C LEU A 91 4.48 -9.09 6.14
N ALA A 92 4.26 -8.84 4.87
CA ALA A 92 5.17 -8.01 4.10
C ALA A 92 4.45 -7.21 3.00
N TYR A 93 4.83 -5.95 2.83
CA TYR A 93 4.56 -5.23 1.60
C TYR A 93 5.44 -5.77 0.47
N GLY A 94 4.85 -6.02 -0.68
CA GLY A 94 5.61 -6.47 -1.85
C GLY A 94 4.94 -6.11 -3.17
N ASN A 95 5.75 -5.75 -4.15
CA ASN A 95 5.30 -5.59 -5.52
C ASN A 95 5.11 -6.96 -6.18
N VAL A 96 4.11 -7.07 -7.03
CA VAL A 96 3.76 -8.34 -7.72
C VAL A 96 4.94 -8.92 -8.49
N ASP A 97 5.72 -8.11 -9.18
CA ASP A 97 6.87 -8.53 -9.98
C ASP A 97 8.00 -9.14 -9.13
N VAL A 98 8.17 -8.67 -7.89
CA VAL A 98 9.11 -9.25 -6.92
C VAL A 98 8.57 -10.54 -6.32
N LEU A 99 7.26 -10.61 -6.06
CA LEU A 99 6.60 -11.77 -5.45
C LEU A 99 6.42 -12.93 -6.44
N ARG A 100 6.23 -12.63 -7.74
CA ARG A 100 5.85 -13.60 -8.79
C ARG A 100 6.68 -14.87 -8.84
N PRO A 101 8.03 -14.84 -8.73
CA PRO A 101 8.85 -16.05 -8.75
C PRO A 101 8.58 -17.02 -7.60
N TYR A 102 7.90 -16.57 -6.54
CA TYR A 102 7.66 -17.30 -5.30
C TYR A 102 6.16 -17.49 -5.00
N ASP A 103 5.32 -17.35 -6.04
CA ASP A 103 3.88 -17.64 -5.92
C ASP A 103 3.65 -19.08 -5.46
N GLY A 104 2.75 -19.24 -4.47
CA GLY A 104 2.51 -20.52 -3.80
C GLY A 104 3.36 -20.76 -2.55
N GLU A 105 4.60 -20.27 -2.48
CA GLU A 105 5.39 -20.18 -1.25
C GLU A 105 4.95 -18.96 -0.42
N THR A 106 4.83 -17.82 -1.11
CA THR A 106 4.20 -16.60 -0.60
C THR A 106 2.87 -16.37 -1.32
N VAL A 107 1.86 -15.94 -0.58
CA VAL A 107 0.51 -15.70 -1.08
C VAL A 107 -0.01 -14.35 -0.60
N ALA A 108 -0.99 -13.78 -1.28
CA ALA A 108 -1.50 -12.45 -0.97
C ALA A 108 -2.67 -12.49 0.02
N LEU A 109 -2.72 -11.55 0.93
CA LEU A 109 -3.94 -11.23 1.68
C LEU A 109 -4.84 -10.28 0.89
N LEU A 110 -4.26 -9.23 0.31
CA LEU A 110 -4.99 -8.24 -0.49
C LEU A 110 -4.02 -7.36 -1.29
N ARG A 111 -4.54 -6.73 -2.35
CA ARG A 111 -3.89 -5.60 -3.02
C ARG A 111 -4.22 -4.31 -2.28
N ILE A 112 -3.18 -3.49 -2.03
CA ILE A 112 -3.29 -2.24 -1.28
C ILE A 112 -3.42 -1.05 -2.23
N PHE A 113 -2.47 -0.89 -3.15
CA PHE A 113 -2.43 0.18 -4.14
C PHE A 113 -1.53 -0.21 -5.32
N ASP A 114 -1.48 0.66 -6.32
CA ASP A 114 -0.52 0.53 -7.41
C ASP A 114 0.69 1.41 -7.17
N SER A 115 1.86 0.80 -7.18
CA SER A 115 3.12 1.51 -7.25
C SER A 115 3.38 1.92 -8.70
N VAL A 116 3.52 3.22 -8.94
CA VAL A 116 3.71 3.80 -10.28
C VAL A 116 5.17 4.15 -10.49
N VAL A 117 5.71 3.79 -11.64
CA VAL A 117 7.06 4.17 -12.05
C VAL A 117 7.06 5.65 -12.44
N HIS A 118 7.93 6.42 -11.81
CA HIS A 118 8.29 7.76 -12.23
C HIS A 118 9.74 7.73 -12.71
N LEU A 119 9.99 8.17 -13.93
CA LEU A 119 11.32 8.48 -14.41
C LEU A 119 11.40 9.99 -14.60
N VAL A 120 12.15 10.65 -13.71
CA VAL A 120 12.18 12.11 -13.61
C VAL A 120 13.59 12.63 -13.85
N THR A 121 13.69 13.69 -14.62
CA THR A 121 14.93 14.39 -14.95
C THR A 121 14.68 15.90 -14.95
N LEU A 122 15.74 16.70 -14.97
CA LEU A 122 15.62 18.13 -15.20
C LEU A 122 15.22 18.40 -16.66
N ARG A 123 14.34 19.37 -16.89
CA ARG A 123 13.84 19.70 -18.24
C ARG A 123 14.96 20.00 -19.23
N ASP A 124 16.03 20.63 -18.77
CA ASP A 124 17.15 21.06 -19.60
C ASP A 124 18.28 20.02 -19.71
N SER A 125 18.10 18.81 -19.13
CA SER A 125 19.09 17.72 -19.16
C SER A 125 19.34 17.13 -20.56
N GLY A 126 18.44 17.37 -21.51
CA GLY A 126 18.44 16.74 -22.83
C GLY A 126 17.86 15.32 -22.85
N ILE A 127 17.52 14.73 -21.69
CA ILE A 127 16.90 13.40 -21.58
C ILE A 127 15.42 13.50 -21.90
N ARG A 128 14.95 12.71 -22.90
CA ARG A 128 13.55 12.68 -23.34
C ARG A 128 12.97 11.27 -23.41
N ALA A 129 13.83 10.26 -23.52
CA ALA A 129 13.48 8.86 -23.59
C ALA A 129 14.40 8.04 -22.67
N LEU A 130 14.00 6.82 -22.35
CA LEU A 130 14.81 5.88 -21.57
C LEU A 130 16.19 5.64 -22.18
N ALA A 131 16.27 5.60 -23.53
CA ALA A 131 17.52 5.42 -24.24
C ALA A 131 18.56 6.53 -24.02
N ASP A 132 18.13 7.75 -23.68
CA ASP A 132 19.01 8.89 -23.43
C ASP A 132 19.78 8.76 -22.10
N LEU A 133 19.45 7.75 -21.28
CA LEU A 133 20.15 7.44 -20.04
C LEU A 133 21.48 6.68 -20.24
N ALA A 134 21.80 6.29 -21.47
CA ALA A 134 23.02 5.51 -21.76
C ALA A 134 24.29 6.22 -21.23
N GLY A 135 25.03 5.53 -20.33
CA GLY A 135 26.26 6.04 -19.70
C GLY A 135 26.05 7.14 -18.66
N ARG A 136 24.80 7.42 -18.26
CA ARG A 136 24.51 8.50 -17.30
C ARG A 136 24.36 7.98 -15.86
N PRO A 137 24.68 8.80 -14.84
CA PRO A 137 24.40 8.48 -13.46
C PRO A 137 22.89 8.56 -13.16
N VAL A 138 22.32 7.44 -12.72
CA VAL A 138 20.87 7.30 -12.49
C VAL A 138 20.62 6.76 -11.07
N ALA A 139 19.79 7.47 -10.30
CA ALA A 139 19.30 6.96 -9.02
C ALA A 139 18.22 5.91 -9.26
N LEU A 140 18.52 4.65 -8.91
CA LEU A 140 17.68 3.49 -9.23
C LEU A 140 17.08 2.82 -7.99
N GLY A 141 17.09 3.51 -6.85
CA GLY A 141 16.62 2.97 -5.57
C GLY A 141 17.68 2.19 -4.81
N LEU A 142 17.36 1.80 -3.58
CA LEU A 142 18.20 0.95 -2.75
C LEU A 142 18.24 -0.48 -3.29
N PRO A 143 19.32 -1.26 -3.06
CA PRO A 143 19.45 -2.63 -3.60
C PRO A 143 18.29 -3.57 -3.27
N GLY A 144 17.72 -3.48 -2.06
CA GLY A 144 16.59 -4.27 -1.60
C GLY A 144 15.21 -3.71 -1.98
N SER A 145 15.13 -2.64 -2.79
CA SER A 145 13.87 -1.97 -3.12
C SER A 145 13.20 -2.52 -4.38
N GLY A 146 11.87 -2.36 -4.45
CA GLY A 146 11.11 -2.59 -5.68
C GLY A 146 11.49 -1.63 -6.81
N THR A 147 11.88 -0.38 -6.49
CA THR A 147 12.39 0.59 -7.47
C THR A 147 13.61 0.04 -8.19
N ARG A 148 14.57 -0.51 -7.45
CA ARG A 148 15.78 -1.13 -8.02
C ARG A 148 15.45 -2.32 -8.91
N PHE A 149 14.52 -3.16 -8.47
CA PHE A 149 14.11 -4.35 -9.19
C PHE A 149 13.38 -4.00 -10.50
N THR A 150 12.32 -3.21 -10.42
CA THR A 150 11.48 -2.84 -11.57
C THR A 150 12.24 -1.94 -12.54
N GLY A 151 12.93 -0.91 -12.04
CA GLY A 151 13.74 -0.02 -12.85
C GLY A 151 14.90 -0.74 -13.53
N GLY A 152 15.53 -1.71 -12.85
CA GLY A 152 16.56 -2.57 -13.42
C GLY A 152 16.04 -3.40 -14.59
N ARG A 153 14.85 -4.01 -14.47
CA ARG A 153 14.18 -4.74 -15.57
C ARG A 153 13.87 -3.85 -16.77
N LEU A 154 13.41 -2.60 -16.53
CA LEU A 154 13.16 -1.64 -17.61
C LEU A 154 14.43 -1.30 -18.39
N ILE A 155 15.51 -1.00 -17.67
CA ILE A 155 16.81 -0.68 -18.25
C ILE A 155 17.39 -1.88 -19.02
N GLU A 156 17.29 -3.09 -18.45
CA GLU A 156 17.73 -4.33 -19.09
C GLU A 156 16.92 -4.63 -20.35
N ALA A 157 15.60 -4.55 -20.29
CA ALA A 157 14.72 -4.78 -21.43
C ALA A 157 14.95 -3.78 -22.58
N ALA A 158 15.33 -2.55 -22.25
CA ALA A 158 15.68 -1.53 -23.22
C ALA A 158 17.13 -1.62 -23.75
N GLY A 159 17.98 -2.44 -23.12
CA GLY A 159 19.40 -2.57 -23.46
C GLY A 159 20.21 -1.29 -23.19
N VAL A 160 19.83 -0.48 -22.21
CA VAL A 160 20.43 0.83 -21.91
C VAL A 160 21.38 0.70 -20.73
N PRO A 161 22.72 0.78 -20.94
CA PRO A 161 23.68 0.76 -19.84
C PRO A 161 23.67 2.09 -19.09
N VAL A 162 23.49 2.07 -17.77
CA VAL A 162 23.50 3.27 -16.91
C VAL A 162 24.53 3.14 -15.79
N GLU A 163 25.00 4.27 -15.25
CA GLU A 163 25.75 4.30 -14.01
C GLU A 163 24.81 4.34 -12.82
N VAL A 164 24.61 3.20 -12.17
CA VAL A 164 23.64 3.12 -11.08
C VAL A 164 24.14 3.83 -9.82
N ARG A 165 23.24 4.61 -9.21
CA ARG A 165 23.40 5.17 -7.85
C ARG A 165 22.31 4.58 -6.95
N ASP A 166 22.76 3.88 -5.91
CA ASP A 166 21.89 3.22 -4.93
C ASP A 166 21.42 4.22 -3.87
N LEU A 167 20.42 5.02 -4.21
CA LEU A 167 19.89 6.09 -3.38
C LEU A 167 18.40 5.84 -3.06
N GLY A 168 18.02 6.01 -1.79
CA GLY A 168 16.61 6.06 -1.40
C GLY A 168 15.93 7.32 -1.96
N GLN A 169 14.61 7.34 -2.00
CA GLN A 169 13.82 8.36 -2.73
C GLN A 169 14.17 9.81 -2.35
N THR A 170 14.29 10.11 -1.04
CA THR A 170 14.63 11.46 -0.56
C THR A 170 16.05 11.87 -0.96
N ALA A 171 17.02 10.95 -0.84
CA ALA A 171 18.40 11.20 -1.25
C ALA A 171 18.52 11.35 -2.77
N ALA A 172 17.80 10.52 -3.54
CA ALA A 172 17.74 10.59 -5.00
C ALA A 172 17.19 11.94 -5.50
N ALA A 173 16.13 12.43 -4.85
CA ALA A 173 15.57 13.74 -5.18
C ALA A 173 16.57 14.88 -4.97
N ARG A 174 17.32 14.85 -3.87
CA ARG A 174 18.38 15.84 -3.61
C ARG A 174 19.54 15.71 -4.60
N ALA A 175 20.02 14.50 -4.85
CA ALA A 175 21.08 14.23 -5.80
C ALA A 175 20.76 14.73 -7.24
N LEU A 176 19.48 14.70 -7.65
CA LEU A 176 19.06 15.27 -8.92
C LEU A 176 19.18 16.81 -8.93
N VAL A 177 18.80 17.49 -7.85
CA VAL A 177 18.93 18.96 -7.73
C VAL A 177 20.38 19.38 -7.67
N ASP A 178 21.22 18.61 -6.97
CA ASP A 178 22.65 18.87 -6.79
C ASP A 178 23.50 18.48 -8.03
N GLY A 179 22.86 17.83 -9.03
CA GLY A 179 23.54 17.41 -10.27
C GLY A 179 24.45 16.18 -10.09
N GLU A 180 24.28 15.41 -9.03
CA GLU A 180 25.00 14.16 -8.77
C GLU A 180 24.44 12.99 -9.58
N VAL A 181 23.16 13.09 -10.00
CA VAL A 181 22.50 12.17 -10.91
C VAL A 181 21.73 12.93 -11.97
N ASP A 182 21.61 12.34 -13.17
CA ASP A 182 20.90 12.94 -14.31
C ASP A 182 19.42 12.54 -14.33
N ALA A 183 19.06 11.45 -13.67
CA ALA A 183 17.69 10.96 -13.59
C ALA A 183 17.41 10.20 -12.28
N VAL A 184 16.14 10.18 -11.89
CA VAL A 184 15.65 9.46 -10.72
C VAL A 184 14.53 8.53 -11.13
N PHE A 185 14.66 7.24 -10.81
CA PHE A 185 13.55 6.31 -10.77
C PHE A 185 12.90 6.33 -9.39
N SER A 186 11.57 6.30 -9.38
CA SER A 186 10.77 6.12 -8.17
C SER A 186 9.61 5.18 -8.49
N LEU A 187 9.42 4.14 -7.68
CA LEU A 187 8.30 3.20 -7.76
C LEU A 187 7.54 3.25 -6.44
N THR A 188 6.38 3.88 -6.45
CA THR A 188 5.57 4.08 -5.24
C THR A 188 4.16 4.55 -5.57
N ALA A 189 3.27 4.63 -4.56
CA ALA A 189 1.97 5.25 -4.73
C ALA A 189 2.07 6.74 -5.10
N MET A 190 1.06 7.26 -5.76
CA MET A 190 0.92 8.69 -6.09
C MET A 190 -0.08 9.37 -5.14
N PRO A 191 0.16 10.65 -4.73
CA PRO A 191 1.38 11.43 -4.96
C PRO A 191 2.55 10.95 -4.10
N THR A 192 3.77 11.03 -4.66
CA THR A 192 5.01 10.62 -4.00
C THR A 192 5.63 11.80 -3.26
N PRO A 193 5.98 11.70 -1.96
CA PRO A 193 6.58 12.81 -1.23
C PRO A 193 7.86 13.35 -1.86
N ALA A 194 8.77 12.47 -2.33
CA ALA A 194 10.01 12.88 -2.98
C ALA A 194 9.76 13.63 -4.31
N ILE A 195 8.80 13.20 -5.11
CA ILE A 195 8.43 13.89 -6.35
C ILE A 195 7.75 15.23 -6.06
N SER A 196 6.87 15.29 -5.08
CA SER A 196 6.25 16.56 -4.63
C SER A 196 7.30 17.55 -4.13
N TRP A 197 8.32 17.06 -3.40
CA TRP A 197 9.44 17.88 -2.97
C TRP A 197 10.26 18.40 -4.17
N LEU A 198 10.56 17.55 -5.17
CA LEU A 198 11.24 17.96 -6.41
C LEU A 198 10.47 19.06 -7.14
N LEU A 199 9.15 18.90 -7.32
CA LEU A 199 8.31 19.90 -7.99
C LEU A 199 8.33 21.26 -7.28
N ALA A 200 8.47 21.27 -5.96
CA ALA A 200 8.53 22.50 -5.16
C ALA A 200 9.93 23.13 -5.05
N ASN A 201 11.02 22.38 -5.25
CA ASN A 201 12.37 22.83 -4.92
C ASN A 201 13.39 22.71 -6.07
N ALA A 202 13.08 22.00 -7.15
CA ALA A 202 13.98 21.80 -8.28
C ALA A 202 13.72 22.84 -9.40
N PRO A 203 14.68 23.01 -10.33
CA PRO A 203 14.39 23.56 -11.66
C PRO A 203 13.27 22.77 -12.35
N PRO A 204 12.67 23.32 -13.44
CA PRO A 204 11.59 22.62 -14.13
C PRO A 204 11.95 21.17 -14.47
N LEU A 205 11.05 20.26 -14.07
CA LEU A 205 11.22 18.83 -14.28
C LEU A 205 10.67 18.39 -15.64
N HIS A 206 11.15 17.25 -16.09
CA HIS A 206 10.59 16.47 -17.18
C HIS A 206 10.34 15.03 -16.69
N PHE A 207 9.12 14.54 -16.91
CA PHE A 207 8.74 13.15 -16.68
C PHE A 207 8.88 12.44 -18.02
N VAL A 208 9.75 11.43 -18.07
CA VAL A 208 10.01 10.67 -19.28
C VAL A 208 8.84 9.75 -19.57
N ASP A 209 8.31 9.83 -20.79
CA ASP A 209 7.25 8.93 -21.25
C ASP A 209 7.80 7.51 -21.43
N LEU A 210 7.10 6.54 -20.87
CA LEU A 210 7.47 5.13 -20.88
C LEU A 210 6.38 4.26 -21.55
N ALA A 211 5.58 4.81 -22.45
CA ALA A 211 4.48 4.08 -23.09
C ALA A 211 4.96 2.80 -23.81
N ALA A 212 6.05 2.89 -24.56
CA ALA A 212 6.60 1.75 -25.31
C ALA A 212 7.16 0.67 -24.36
N GLU A 213 7.87 1.10 -23.32
CA GLU A 213 8.43 0.23 -22.30
C GLU A 213 7.32 -0.44 -21.48
N ALA A 214 6.25 0.29 -21.16
CA ALA A 214 5.09 -0.25 -20.44
C ALA A 214 4.42 -1.39 -21.23
N GLU A 215 4.23 -1.22 -22.53
CA GLU A 215 3.69 -2.29 -23.40
C GLU A 215 4.65 -3.48 -23.50
N THR A 216 5.95 -3.22 -23.66
CA THR A 216 6.99 -4.27 -23.70
C THR A 216 6.97 -5.10 -22.41
N MET A 217 6.97 -4.43 -21.25
CA MET A 217 6.95 -5.09 -19.94
C MET A 217 5.65 -5.85 -19.70
N ARG A 218 4.51 -5.26 -20.06
CA ARG A 218 3.20 -5.93 -19.96
C ARG A 218 3.13 -7.21 -20.79
N TYR A 219 3.74 -7.20 -21.97
CA TYR A 219 3.76 -8.37 -22.86
C TYR A 219 4.75 -9.45 -22.38
N ALA A 220 5.94 -9.02 -21.92
CA ALA A 220 6.98 -9.94 -21.44
C ALA A 220 6.64 -10.57 -20.08
N HIS A 221 5.87 -9.88 -19.24
CA HIS A 221 5.52 -10.27 -17.88
C HIS A 221 4.01 -10.12 -17.63
N PRO A 222 3.16 -10.99 -18.17
CA PRO A 222 1.71 -10.86 -18.07
C PRO A 222 1.21 -10.82 -16.62
N GLY A 223 0.43 -9.79 -16.31
CA GLY A 223 -0.16 -9.59 -14.98
C GLY A 223 0.73 -8.90 -13.96
N GLU A 224 2.02 -8.67 -14.25
CA GLU A 224 2.93 -7.99 -13.32
C GLU A 224 2.90 -6.46 -13.52
N TYR A 225 2.73 -5.99 -14.76
CA TYR A 225 2.80 -4.57 -15.14
C TYR A 225 1.52 -4.09 -15.79
N LEU A 226 1.09 -2.90 -15.40
CA LEU A 226 -0.12 -2.25 -15.90
C LEU A 226 0.26 -0.92 -16.56
N PRO A 227 0.01 -0.72 -17.86
CA PRO A 227 0.13 0.61 -18.46
C PRO A 227 -0.81 1.60 -17.77
N VAL A 228 -0.27 2.71 -17.32
CA VAL A 228 -1.00 3.77 -16.61
C VAL A 228 -0.52 5.15 -17.05
N THR A 229 -1.16 6.19 -16.52
CA THR A 229 -0.80 7.58 -16.83
C THR A 229 -0.64 8.37 -15.54
N ILE A 230 0.47 9.09 -15.42
CA ILE A 230 0.62 10.18 -14.45
C ILE A 230 -0.12 11.38 -15.00
N SER A 231 -1.12 11.88 -14.29
CA SER A 231 -1.96 13.00 -14.76
C SER A 231 -1.71 14.29 -13.96
N GLY A 232 -2.05 15.41 -14.55
CA GLY A 232 -2.05 16.71 -13.89
C GLY A 232 -3.02 16.82 -12.71
N ALA A 233 -3.95 15.86 -12.54
CA ALA A 233 -4.78 15.78 -11.34
C ALA A 233 -3.97 15.39 -10.10
N VAL A 234 -2.87 14.65 -10.28
CA VAL A 234 -1.95 14.23 -9.18
C VAL A 234 -0.85 15.27 -8.99
N TYR A 235 -0.25 15.72 -10.10
CA TYR A 235 0.81 16.72 -10.12
C TYR A 235 0.44 17.82 -11.11
N PRO A 236 -0.18 18.93 -10.66
CA PRO A 236 -0.75 19.95 -11.53
C PRO A 236 0.22 20.58 -12.55
N GLU A 237 1.51 20.59 -12.23
CA GLU A 237 2.55 21.18 -13.07
C GLU A 237 3.15 20.19 -14.09
N VAL A 238 2.73 18.92 -14.04
CA VAL A 238 3.27 17.86 -14.89
C VAL A 238 2.35 17.60 -16.07
N ALA A 239 2.93 17.56 -17.27
CA ALA A 239 2.20 17.09 -18.44
C ALA A 239 1.79 15.63 -18.26
N THR A 240 0.63 15.27 -18.81
CA THR A 240 0.17 13.89 -18.83
C THR A 240 1.24 12.98 -19.45
N THR A 241 1.71 11.99 -18.71
CA THR A 241 2.84 11.14 -19.09
C THR A 241 2.47 9.68 -18.94
N ALA A 242 2.63 8.89 -19.99
CA ALA A 242 2.40 7.46 -19.94
C ALA A 242 3.55 6.76 -19.22
N THR A 243 3.20 5.73 -18.43
CA THR A 243 4.15 4.94 -17.66
C THR A 243 3.55 3.57 -17.33
N LEU A 244 4.13 2.87 -16.37
CA LEU A 244 3.61 1.60 -15.88
C LEU A 244 3.48 1.61 -14.36
N ALA A 245 2.57 0.78 -13.89
CA ALA A 245 2.39 0.50 -12.47
C ALA A 245 2.60 -0.98 -12.17
N VAL A 246 2.96 -1.25 -10.93
CA VAL A 246 3.08 -2.60 -10.35
C VAL A 246 2.13 -2.68 -9.16
N PRO A 247 1.20 -3.64 -9.11
CA PRO A 247 0.35 -3.82 -7.94
C PRO A 247 1.18 -4.11 -6.69
N THR A 248 0.83 -3.47 -5.60
CA THR A 248 1.40 -3.68 -4.28
C THR A 248 0.44 -4.49 -3.43
N LEU A 249 0.95 -5.56 -2.83
CA LEU A 249 0.20 -6.51 -2.03
C LEU A 249 0.69 -6.53 -0.58
N ILE A 250 -0.19 -6.97 0.33
CA ILE A 250 0.25 -7.57 1.59
C ILE A 250 0.37 -9.06 1.37
N ALA A 251 1.57 -9.56 1.54
CA ALA A 251 1.92 -10.97 1.37
C ALA A 251 2.21 -11.64 2.72
N VAL A 252 1.93 -12.94 2.77
CA VAL A 252 2.24 -13.84 3.89
C VAL A 252 2.83 -15.14 3.33
N ARG A 253 3.46 -15.97 4.18
CA ARG A 253 3.77 -17.35 3.80
C ARG A 253 2.48 -18.16 3.63
N SER A 254 2.47 -19.14 2.73
CA SER A 254 1.27 -19.96 2.44
C SER A 254 0.70 -20.70 3.66
N GLY A 255 1.53 -20.99 4.66
CA GLY A 255 1.12 -21.60 5.94
C GLY A 255 0.58 -20.63 7.00
N PHE A 256 0.37 -19.35 6.67
CA PHE A 256 -0.21 -18.39 7.62
C PHE A 256 -1.61 -18.82 8.06
N PRO A 257 -2.02 -18.65 9.34
CA PRO A 257 -3.29 -19.15 9.84
C PRO A 257 -4.50 -18.58 9.08
N THR A 258 -5.42 -19.47 8.68
CA THR A 258 -6.57 -19.12 7.82
C THR A 258 -7.49 -18.07 8.43
N GLU A 259 -7.81 -18.18 9.72
CA GLU A 259 -8.69 -17.21 10.39
C GLU A 259 -7.99 -15.86 10.60
N ALA A 260 -6.68 -15.86 10.83
CA ALA A 260 -5.89 -14.64 10.87
C ALA A 260 -5.87 -13.96 9.49
N ALA A 261 -5.60 -14.69 8.42
CA ALA A 261 -5.63 -14.16 7.06
C ALA A 261 -7.00 -13.54 6.72
N ARG A 262 -8.08 -14.22 7.10
CA ARG A 262 -9.45 -13.70 6.94
C ARG A 262 -9.66 -12.42 7.73
N PHE A 263 -9.23 -12.39 9.00
CA PHE A 263 -9.36 -11.24 9.88
C PHE A 263 -8.60 -10.02 9.33
N PHE A 264 -7.31 -10.18 9.00
CA PHE A 264 -6.47 -9.09 8.50
C PHE A 264 -6.99 -8.53 7.19
N THR A 265 -7.43 -9.39 6.27
CA THR A 265 -8.04 -8.98 4.99
C THR A 265 -9.31 -8.18 5.23
N ARG A 266 -10.24 -8.71 6.04
CA ARG A 266 -11.50 -8.03 6.37
C ARG A 266 -11.27 -6.66 6.97
N THR A 267 -10.45 -6.61 8.03
CA THR A 267 -10.20 -5.36 8.78
C THR A 267 -9.57 -4.29 7.89
N ALA A 268 -8.63 -4.66 7.02
CA ALA A 268 -8.01 -3.72 6.08
C ALA A 268 -9.03 -3.15 5.08
N VAL A 269 -9.88 -3.99 4.50
CA VAL A 269 -10.87 -3.54 3.51
C VAL A 269 -12.01 -2.74 4.14
N GLU A 270 -12.53 -3.19 5.29
CA GLU A 270 -13.58 -2.47 6.03
C GLU A 270 -13.08 -1.13 6.60
N GLY A 271 -11.80 -1.07 7.01
CA GLY A 271 -11.15 0.13 7.54
C GLY A 271 -10.59 1.08 6.48
N ALA A 272 -10.61 0.73 5.20
CA ALA A 272 -9.98 1.48 4.12
C ALA A 272 -10.40 2.95 4.04
N ALA A 273 -11.69 3.24 4.25
CA ALA A 273 -12.20 4.61 4.26
C ALA A 273 -11.65 5.46 5.44
N ALA A 274 -11.37 4.83 6.57
CA ALA A 274 -10.73 5.48 7.71
C ALA A 274 -9.24 5.74 7.43
N LEU A 275 -8.52 4.78 6.88
CA LEU A 275 -7.14 4.92 6.45
C LEU A 275 -6.99 6.03 5.41
N ALA A 276 -7.88 6.12 4.44
CA ALA A 276 -7.83 7.08 3.35
C ALA A 276 -7.92 8.55 3.81
N ARG A 277 -8.40 8.83 5.02
CA ARG A 277 -8.41 10.19 5.58
C ARG A 277 -7.01 10.74 5.82
N THR A 278 -6.04 9.90 6.10
CA THR A 278 -4.65 10.27 6.37
C THR A 278 -3.67 9.69 5.36
N ARG A 279 -4.08 8.68 4.60
CA ARG A 279 -3.30 7.93 3.61
C ARG A 279 -4.07 7.84 2.31
N PRO A 280 -3.95 8.83 1.40
CA PRO A 280 -4.76 8.88 0.17
C PRO A 280 -4.65 7.62 -0.69
N GLU A 281 -3.51 6.94 -0.70
CA GLU A 281 -3.32 5.67 -1.41
C GLU A 281 -4.30 4.58 -0.97
N ALA A 282 -4.80 4.64 0.26
CA ALA A 282 -5.78 3.68 0.79
C ALA A 282 -7.17 3.78 0.12
N TYR A 283 -7.46 4.84 -0.66
CA TYR A 283 -8.66 4.86 -1.52
C TYR A 283 -8.67 3.75 -2.56
N GLN A 284 -7.49 3.18 -2.87
CA GLN A 284 -7.39 2.03 -3.77
C GLN A 284 -7.78 0.71 -3.11
N ILE A 285 -7.85 0.64 -1.77
CA ILE A 285 -8.31 -0.53 -1.04
C ILE A 285 -9.84 -0.54 -1.08
N ASN A 286 -10.37 -1.18 -2.09
CA ASN A 286 -11.81 -1.44 -2.16
C ASN A 286 -12.03 -2.92 -2.49
N PRO A 287 -13.21 -3.46 -2.18
CA PRO A 287 -13.41 -4.90 -2.28
C PRO A 287 -13.08 -5.52 -3.65
N ARG A 288 -13.30 -4.79 -4.73
CA ARG A 288 -13.03 -5.30 -6.10
C ARG A 288 -11.55 -5.29 -6.43
N THR A 289 -10.86 -4.19 -6.13
CA THR A 289 -9.42 -4.07 -6.42
C THR A 289 -8.58 -4.86 -5.42
N ALA A 290 -8.98 -4.91 -4.15
CA ALA A 290 -8.25 -5.62 -3.12
C ALA A 290 -8.18 -7.14 -3.37
N ALA A 291 -9.20 -7.73 -4.03
CA ALA A 291 -9.19 -9.13 -4.43
C ALA A 291 -8.35 -9.41 -5.71
N ALA A 292 -7.99 -8.37 -6.47
CA ALA A 292 -7.30 -8.51 -7.75
C ALA A 292 -5.78 -8.64 -7.56
N THR A 293 -5.33 -9.78 -7.07
CA THR A 293 -3.92 -10.06 -6.74
C THR A 293 -3.18 -10.84 -7.83
N VAL A 294 -3.88 -11.29 -8.88
CA VAL A 294 -3.30 -12.06 -10.00
C VAL A 294 -2.09 -11.28 -10.56
N PRO A 295 -0.95 -11.97 -10.81
CA PRO A 295 -0.75 -13.44 -10.84
C PRO A 295 -0.41 -14.08 -9.49
N ILE A 296 -0.46 -13.36 -8.37
CA ILE A 296 -0.19 -13.93 -7.05
C ILE A 296 -1.46 -14.55 -6.47
N THR A 297 -1.33 -15.77 -5.99
CA THR A 297 -2.42 -16.53 -5.38
C THR A 297 -2.92 -15.86 -4.10
N LEU A 298 -4.24 -15.70 -3.97
CA LEU A 298 -4.86 -15.27 -2.72
C LEU A 298 -4.76 -16.36 -1.66
N HIS A 299 -4.44 -15.97 -0.42
CA HIS A 299 -4.51 -16.87 0.73
C HIS A 299 -5.94 -17.42 0.90
N PRO A 300 -6.12 -18.72 1.24
CA PRO A 300 -7.47 -19.33 1.36
C PRO A 300 -8.41 -18.55 2.29
N GLY A 301 -7.93 -18.02 3.43
CA GLY A 301 -8.70 -17.21 4.36
C GLY A 301 -9.15 -15.89 3.77
N ALA A 302 -8.29 -15.20 3.04
CA ALA A 302 -8.62 -13.97 2.31
C ALA A 302 -9.65 -14.24 1.22
N ALA A 303 -9.43 -15.27 0.39
CA ALA A 303 -10.34 -15.69 -0.66
C ALA A 303 -11.74 -16.06 -0.10
N ALA A 304 -11.78 -16.72 1.06
CA ALA A 304 -13.04 -17.06 1.73
C ALA A 304 -13.82 -15.81 2.15
N TRP A 305 -13.11 -14.79 2.68
CA TRP A 305 -13.75 -13.53 3.04
C TRP A 305 -14.30 -12.80 1.82
N PHE A 306 -13.52 -12.63 0.75
CA PHE A 306 -13.98 -11.95 -0.46
C PHE A 306 -15.20 -12.64 -1.08
N ARG A 307 -15.23 -13.98 -1.10
CA ARG A 307 -16.43 -14.73 -1.58
C ARG A 307 -17.66 -14.51 -0.70
N ALA A 308 -17.48 -14.47 0.63
CA ALA A 308 -18.60 -14.27 1.57
C ALA A 308 -19.17 -12.85 1.49
N ALA A 309 -18.33 -11.85 1.24
CA ALA A 309 -18.72 -10.46 1.06
C ALA A 309 -19.50 -10.22 -0.27
N LYS A 310 -19.66 -11.24 -1.12
CA LYS A 310 -20.37 -11.18 -2.42
C LYS A 310 -19.85 -10.08 -3.36
N LEU A 311 -18.55 -9.95 -3.45
CA LEU A 311 -17.85 -8.89 -4.18
C LEU A 311 -17.20 -9.42 -5.44
#